data_ca0521d2a237c8b92353711bc01b9ec7
#
_entry.id   ca0521d2a237c8b92353711bc01b9ec7
#
_cell.length_a   1.000
_cell.length_b   1.000
_cell.length_c   1.000
_cell.angle_alpha   90.00
_cell.angle_beta   90.00
_cell.angle_gamma   90.00
#
_symmetry.space_group_name_H-M   'P 1'
#
loop_
_entity.id
_entity.type
_entity.pdbx_description
1 polymer ?
#
loop_
_entity_poly.entity_id
_entity_poly.type
_entity_poly.pdbx_seq_one_letter_code
_entity_poly.pdbx_strand_id
1 'polypeptide(L)'
;GDILTTKEFELTVIHTPGHASNHLCYLDTQHKWLFTGDHIMEGSTVVINPPDGSMGEYLNSMHKLTKKKINVVAPGHGTIIDNPYEVIDWIVKHRLQREKKVLQSLKQMPNSKLSDLVKLVYSDVHESLHPLAERSLLAHLIKLGDDKLAQNSNDRWKVIN
;
A
#
# COMPACT_ATOMS: atom_id res chain seq x y z
N GLY A 1 6.17 -10.37 17.89
CA GLY A 1 6.15 -11.27 16.75
C GLY A 1 6.89 -12.55 17.08
N ASP A 2 6.53 -13.60 16.39
CA ASP A 2 7.17 -14.90 16.57
C ASP A 2 8.61 -14.85 16.07
N ILE A 3 9.45 -15.76 16.57
CA ILE A 3 10.84 -15.88 16.15
C ILE A 3 11.01 -17.27 15.53
N LEU A 4 11.53 -17.30 14.32
CA LEU A 4 11.92 -18.52 13.62
C LEU A 4 13.42 -18.69 13.75
N THR A 5 13.85 -19.73 14.46
CA THR A 5 15.27 -20.00 14.72
C THR A 5 15.71 -21.30 14.08
N THR A 6 16.86 -21.28 13.40
CA THR A 6 17.59 -22.44 12.93
C THR A 6 19.02 -22.39 13.45
N LYS A 7 19.89 -23.32 13.00
CA LYS A 7 21.32 -23.24 13.30
C LYS A 7 22.04 -22.11 12.58
N GLU A 8 21.45 -21.58 11.50
CA GLU A 8 22.07 -20.63 10.56
C GLU A 8 21.50 -19.24 10.66
N PHE A 9 20.22 -19.07 11.07
CA PHE A 9 19.57 -17.78 11.13
C PHE A 9 18.49 -17.68 12.22
N GLU A 10 18.19 -16.47 12.60
CA GLU A 10 17.07 -16.10 13.45
C GLU A 10 16.27 -14.99 12.77
N LEU A 11 15.00 -15.25 12.50
CA LEU A 11 14.10 -14.31 11.83
C LEU A 11 12.97 -13.91 12.77
N THR A 12 12.80 -12.60 12.99
CA THR A 12 11.59 -12.06 13.64
C THR A 12 10.48 -11.94 12.61
N VAL A 13 9.35 -12.56 12.88
CA VAL A 13 8.13 -12.44 12.06
C VAL A 13 7.43 -11.12 12.37
N ILE A 14 7.12 -10.35 11.34
CA ILE A 14 6.44 -9.06 11.43
C ILE A 14 5.16 -9.14 10.62
N HIS A 15 4.00 -9.13 11.26
CA HIS A 15 2.72 -9.01 10.57
C HIS A 15 2.59 -7.62 9.94
N THR A 16 2.46 -7.59 8.62
CA THR A 16 2.40 -6.41 7.76
C THR A 16 1.21 -6.48 6.82
N PRO A 17 -0.03 -6.42 7.35
CA PRO A 17 -1.23 -6.46 6.52
C PRO A 17 -1.30 -5.24 5.60
N GLY A 18 -2.06 -5.38 4.51
CA GLY A 18 -2.36 -4.29 3.60
C GLY A 18 -2.37 -4.70 2.14
N HIS A 19 -1.33 -5.33 1.61
CA HIS A 19 -1.39 -6.00 0.31
C HIS A 19 -2.30 -7.23 0.38
N ALA A 20 -2.08 -8.05 1.38
CA ALA A 20 -2.92 -9.15 1.82
C ALA A 20 -3.10 -9.07 3.35
N SER A 21 -4.23 -9.51 3.87
CA SER A 21 -4.55 -9.44 5.30
C SER A 21 -3.61 -10.29 6.17
N ASN A 22 -3.10 -11.39 5.63
CA ASN A 22 -2.20 -12.33 6.29
C ASN A 22 -0.71 -12.11 5.96
N HIS A 23 -0.37 -10.98 5.33
CA HIS A 23 1.00 -10.74 4.87
C HIS A 23 2.00 -10.66 6.03
N LEU A 24 3.16 -11.29 5.85
CA LEU A 24 4.26 -11.33 6.81
C LEU A 24 5.55 -10.86 6.15
N CYS A 25 6.30 -10.02 6.85
CA CYS A 25 7.72 -9.77 6.58
C CYS A 25 8.58 -10.51 7.60
N TYR A 26 9.81 -10.83 7.22
CA TYR A 26 10.77 -11.51 8.07
C TYR A 26 12.02 -10.66 8.22
N LEU A 27 12.38 -10.33 9.46
CA LEU A 27 13.58 -9.54 9.77
C LEU A 27 14.68 -10.44 10.34
N ASP A 28 15.76 -10.60 9.59
CA ASP A 28 17.01 -11.10 10.16
C ASP A 28 17.60 -10.04 11.09
N THR A 29 17.56 -10.32 12.38
CA THR A 29 18.01 -9.37 13.40
C THR A 29 19.51 -9.26 13.50
N GLN A 30 20.27 -10.22 12.99
CA GLN A 30 21.73 -10.22 12.97
C GLN A 30 22.27 -9.30 11.86
N HIS A 31 21.84 -9.52 10.62
CA HIS A 31 22.32 -8.79 9.45
C HIS A 31 21.47 -7.55 9.12
N LYS A 32 20.29 -7.39 9.77
CA LYS A 32 19.31 -6.32 9.51
C LYS A 32 18.74 -6.36 8.09
N TRP A 33 18.54 -7.55 7.56
CA TRP A 33 17.87 -7.80 6.31
C TRP A 33 16.38 -8.01 6.53
N LEU A 34 15.55 -7.30 5.78
CA LEU A 34 14.11 -7.45 5.80
C LEU A 34 13.63 -8.12 4.51
N PHE A 35 13.07 -9.31 4.63
CA PHE A 35 12.40 -10.02 3.53
C PHE A 35 10.94 -9.56 3.51
N THR A 36 10.53 -8.92 2.41
CA THR A 36 9.24 -8.23 2.35
C THR A 36 8.20 -8.87 1.44
N GLY A 37 8.54 -9.96 0.74
CA GLY A 37 7.62 -10.49 -0.28
C GLY A 37 7.14 -9.37 -1.20
N ASP A 38 5.83 -9.29 -1.39
CA ASP A 38 5.21 -8.27 -2.25
C ASP A 38 4.85 -6.97 -1.51
N HIS A 39 5.19 -6.83 -0.22
CA HIS A 39 4.83 -5.62 0.54
C HIS A 39 5.63 -4.38 0.11
N ILE A 40 6.92 -4.56 -0.21
CA ILE A 40 7.81 -3.53 -0.76
C ILE A 40 8.45 -4.10 -2.01
N MET A 41 8.40 -3.35 -3.11
CA MET A 41 9.04 -3.68 -4.38
C MET A 41 9.93 -2.52 -4.82
N GLU A 42 10.97 -2.82 -5.59
CA GLU A 42 11.83 -1.79 -6.14
C GLU A 42 11.12 -1.01 -7.26
N GLY A 43 11.22 0.31 -7.23
CA GLY A 43 10.76 1.20 -8.31
C GLY A 43 9.26 1.20 -8.58
N SER A 44 8.47 0.49 -7.77
CA SER A 44 7.03 0.34 -7.97
C SER A 44 6.27 0.26 -6.65
N THR A 45 4.95 0.32 -6.73
CA THR A 45 4.05 0.08 -5.60
C THR A 45 3.13 -1.10 -5.87
N VAL A 46 2.96 -1.96 -4.88
CA VAL A 46 2.09 -3.14 -4.97
C VAL A 46 0.63 -2.75 -5.14
N VAL A 47 -0.15 -3.58 -5.81
CA VAL A 47 -1.62 -3.41 -5.88
C VAL A 47 -2.25 -3.72 -4.53
N ILE A 48 -3.11 -2.85 -4.06
CA ILE A 48 -3.95 -3.09 -2.88
C ILE A 48 -5.36 -3.39 -3.39
N ASN A 49 -5.81 -4.63 -3.17
CA ASN A 49 -7.06 -5.13 -3.75
C ASN A 49 -8.07 -5.55 -2.66
N PRO A 50 -9.04 -4.70 -2.31
CA PRO A 50 -10.12 -5.10 -1.42
C PRO A 50 -10.94 -6.29 -1.97
N PRO A 51 -11.54 -7.14 -1.11
CA PRO A 51 -11.69 -6.94 0.33
C PRO A 51 -10.49 -7.39 1.17
N ASP A 52 -9.57 -8.20 0.64
CA ASP A 52 -8.41 -8.70 1.39
C ASP A 52 -7.37 -7.59 1.61
N GLY A 53 -7.07 -6.80 0.58
CA GLY A 53 -6.15 -5.67 0.68
C GLY A 53 -6.78 -4.44 1.35
N SER A 54 -6.00 -3.74 2.19
CA SER A 54 -6.42 -2.53 2.91
C SER A 54 -5.35 -1.44 2.82
N MET A 55 -5.72 -0.26 2.30
CA MET A 55 -4.81 0.86 2.18
C MET A 55 -4.41 1.44 3.56
N GLY A 56 -5.34 1.47 4.50
CA GLY A 56 -5.07 1.92 5.86
C GLY A 56 -4.08 1.01 6.58
N GLU A 57 -4.30 -0.30 6.52
CA GLU A 57 -3.38 -1.28 7.10
C GLU A 57 -2.01 -1.27 6.42
N TYR A 58 -1.97 -1.10 5.10
CA TYR A 58 -0.73 -0.98 4.34
C TYR A 58 0.14 0.18 4.83
N LEU A 59 -0.45 1.38 4.95
CA LEU A 59 0.26 2.57 5.46
C LEU A 59 0.70 2.39 6.93
N ASN A 60 -0.12 1.77 7.76
CA ASN A 60 0.22 1.43 9.14
C ASN A 60 1.39 0.44 9.20
N SER A 61 1.41 -0.55 8.31
CA SER A 61 2.50 -1.52 8.19
C SER A 61 3.79 -0.85 7.75
N MET A 62 3.76 0.06 6.78
CA MET A 62 4.93 0.87 6.41
C MET A 62 5.47 1.66 7.60
N HIS A 63 4.60 2.35 8.35
CA HIS A 63 5.01 3.07 9.55
C HIS A 63 5.58 2.13 10.65
N LYS A 64 5.06 0.91 10.79
CA LYS A 64 5.62 -0.09 11.69
C LYS A 64 7.06 -0.47 11.31
N LEU A 65 7.33 -0.61 10.01
CA LEU A 65 8.66 -0.96 9.50
C LEU A 65 9.69 0.15 9.74
N THR A 66 9.30 1.42 9.68
CA THR A 66 10.25 2.54 9.99
C THR A 66 10.79 2.51 11.42
N LYS A 67 10.12 1.82 12.34
CA LYS A 67 10.56 1.65 13.75
C LYS A 67 11.54 0.48 13.94
N LYS A 68 11.83 -0.27 12.91
CA LYS A 68 12.77 -1.39 12.94
C LYS A 68 14.14 -0.94 12.43
N LYS A 69 15.21 -1.58 12.91
CA LYS A 69 16.55 -1.36 12.37
C LYS A 69 16.72 -2.26 11.14
N ILE A 70 16.69 -1.68 9.96
CA ILE A 70 16.77 -2.37 8.67
C ILE A 70 17.92 -1.73 7.89
N ASN A 71 18.86 -2.55 7.40
CA ASN A 71 19.94 -2.10 6.52
C ASN A 71 19.59 -2.35 5.06
N VAL A 72 18.91 -3.48 4.80
CA VAL A 72 18.65 -3.96 3.44
C VAL A 72 17.24 -4.53 3.38
N VAL A 73 16.55 -4.29 2.27
CA VAL A 73 15.29 -4.97 1.94
C VAL A 73 15.53 -5.95 0.80
N ALA A 74 15.09 -7.19 1.00
CA ALA A 74 15.02 -8.24 -0.02
C ALA A 74 13.54 -8.44 -0.42
N PRO A 75 13.09 -7.83 -1.53
CA PRO A 75 11.72 -7.94 -1.99
C PRO A 75 11.43 -9.27 -2.67
N GLY A 76 10.16 -9.61 -2.84
CA GLY A 76 9.73 -10.77 -3.64
C GLY A 76 9.97 -10.57 -5.14
N HIS A 77 9.97 -9.32 -5.59
CA HIS A 77 10.21 -8.92 -6.98
C HIS A 77 11.14 -7.71 -7.05
N GLY A 78 12.01 -7.68 -8.08
CA GLY A 78 13.02 -6.64 -8.29
C GLY A 78 14.36 -7.00 -7.68
N THR A 79 15.18 -5.99 -7.41
CA THR A 79 16.52 -6.15 -6.85
C THR A 79 16.56 -5.81 -5.36
N ILE A 80 17.68 -6.11 -4.73
CA ILE A 80 17.95 -5.75 -3.33
C ILE A 80 17.95 -4.21 -3.18
N ILE A 81 17.39 -3.73 -2.08
CA ILE A 81 17.22 -2.31 -1.78
C ILE A 81 18.12 -1.95 -0.59
N ASP A 82 19.15 -1.14 -0.85
CA ASP A 82 20.13 -0.73 0.17
C ASP A 82 19.73 0.53 0.94
N ASN A 83 18.67 1.21 0.53
CA ASN A 83 18.13 2.42 1.15
C ASN A 83 16.68 2.26 1.61
N PRO A 84 16.39 1.34 2.55
CA PRO A 84 15.03 0.90 2.89
C PRO A 84 14.11 2.04 3.33
N TYR A 85 14.60 2.99 4.12
CA TYR A 85 13.76 4.07 4.66
C TYR A 85 13.38 5.10 3.59
N GLU A 86 14.25 5.35 2.61
CA GLU A 86 13.95 6.22 1.48
C GLU A 86 12.86 5.63 0.61
N VAL A 87 12.93 4.31 0.36
CA VAL A 87 11.91 3.60 -0.42
C VAL A 87 10.59 3.54 0.33
N ILE A 88 10.59 3.25 1.65
CA ILE A 88 9.38 3.29 2.47
C ILE A 88 8.75 4.69 2.45
N ASP A 89 9.53 5.74 2.64
CA ASP A 89 9.05 7.12 2.60
C ASP A 89 8.48 7.50 1.24
N TRP A 90 9.15 7.10 0.16
CA TRP A 90 8.68 7.30 -1.21
C TRP A 90 7.34 6.60 -1.44
N ILE A 91 7.19 5.32 -1.03
CA ILE A 91 5.94 4.57 -1.14
C ILE A 91 4.81 5.29 -0.40
N VAL A 92 5.04 5.68 0.85
CA VAL A 92 4.04 6.38 1.68
C VAL A 92 3.64 7.69 1.03
N LYS A 93 4.59 8.52 0.60
CA LYS A 93 4.33 9.79 -0.10
C LYS A 93 3.54 9.58 -1.38
N HIS A 94 3.92 8.60 -2.19
CA HIS A 94 3.21 8.25 -3.42
C HIS A 94 1.74 7.89 -3.13
N ARG A 95 1.48 7.04 -2.12
CA ARG A 95 0.12 6.65 -1.71
C ARG A 95 -0.70 7.84 -1.24
N LEU A 96 -0.14 8.68 -0.39
CA LEU A 96 -0.84 9.87 0.13
C LEU A 96 -1.10 10.93 -0.96
N GLN A 97 -0.18 11.09 -1.92
CA GLN A 97 -0.40 11.94 -3.09
C GLN A 97 -1.55 11.41 -3.97
N ARG A 98 -1.60 10.09 -4.19
CA ARG A 98 -2.70 9.45 -4.93
C ARG A 98 -4.03 9.63 -4.19
N GLU A 99 -4.07 9.45 -2.88
CA GLU A 99 -5.26 9.67 -2.05
C GLU A 99 -5.75 11.12 -2.12
N LYS A 100 -4.84 12.09 -2.06
CA LYS A 100 -5.19 13.50 -2.27
C LYS A 100 -5.80 13.74 -3.66
N LYS A 101 -5.26 13.12 -4.72
CA LYS A 101 -5.80 13.17 -6.07
C LYS A 101 -7.20 12.54 -6.14
N VAL A 102 -7.44 11.42 -5.45
CA VAL A 102 -8.77 10.81 -5.33
C VAL A 102 -9.77 11.78 -4.71
N LEU A 103 -9.43 12.38 -3.58
CA LEU A 103 -10.30 13.33 -2.89
C LEU A 103 -10.61 14.58 -3.74
N GLN A 104 -9.61 15.09 -4.47
CA GLN A 104 -9.80 16.20 -5.40
C GLN A 104 -10.70 15.81 -6.57
N SER A 105 -10.54 14.62 -7.12
CA SER A 105 -11.37 14.10 -8.21
C SER A 105 -12.83 13.92 -7.78
N LEU A 106 -13.06 13.44 -6.56
CA LEU A 106 -14.41 13.35 -5.99
C LEU A 106 -15.09 14.72 -5.83
N LYS A 107 -14.33 15.78 -5.54
CA LYS A 107 -14.87 17.15 -5.48
C LYS A 107 -15.25 17.67 -6.86
N GLN A 108 -14.48 17.31 -7.89
CA GLN A 108 -14.75 17.71 -9.29
C GLN A 108 -15.92 16.92 -9.90
N MET A 109 -16.03 15.65 -9.52
CA MET A 109 -17.04 14.72 -10.03
C MET A 109 -17.80 14.07 -8.86
N PRO A 110 -18.65 14.81 -8.16
CA PRO A 110 -19.41 14.24 -7.04
C PRO A 110 -20.41 13.18 -7.56
N ASN A 111 -20.63 12.16 -6.74
CA ASN A 111 -21.54 11.06 -7.04
C ASN A 111 -21.12 10.20 -8.26
N SER A 112 -19.82 9.96 -8.39
CA SER A 112 -19.23 9.22 -9.52
C SER A 112 -19.10 7.72 -9.25
N LYS A 113 -19.13 6.94 -10.32
CA LYS A 113 -18.76 5.52 -10.30
C LYS A 113 -17.24 5.37 -10.27
N LEU A 114 -16.78 4.21 -9.83
CA LEU A 114 -15.36 3.84 -9.80
C LEU A 114 -14.72 3.94 -11.19
N SER A 115 -15.41 3.41 -12.21
CA SER A 115 -14.97 3.42 -13.61
C SER A 115 -14.80 4.82 -14.24
N ASP A 116 -15.49 5.83 -13.70
CA ASP A 116 -15.33 7.19 -14.15
C ASP A 116 -14.17 7.88 -13.42
N LEU A 117 -14.06 7.64 -12.11
CA LEU A 117 -13.00 8.19 -11.27
C LEU A 117 -11.61 7.70 -11.66
N VAL A 118 -11.46 6.43 -12.07
CA VAL A 118 -10.16 5.86 -12.43
C VAL A 118 -9.50 6.65 -13.55
N LYS A 119 -10.25 7.07 -14.56
CA LYS A 119 -9.75 7.82 -15.71
C LYS A 119 -9.16 9.18 -15.31
N LEU A 120 -9.75 9.82 -14.30
CA LEU A 120 -9.28 11.10 -13.78
C LEU A 120 -8.12 10.94 -12.81
N VAL A 121 -8.25 10.01 -11.86
CA VAL A 121 -7.25 9.77 -10.81
C VAL A 121 -5.97 9.19 -11.39
N TYR A 122 -6.07 8.30 -12.38
CA TYR A 122 -4.96 7.59 -13.02
C TYR A 122 -4.73 8.06 -14.47
N SER A 123 -4.98 9.34 -14.75
CA SER A 123 -4.71 9.95 -16.06
C SER A 123 -3.23 9.92 -16.47
N ASP A 124 -2.34 9.65 -15.53
CA ASP A 124 -0.90 9.45 -15.69
C ASP A 124 -0.51 7.98 -15.94
N VAL A 125 -1.49 7.08 -16.03
CA VAL A 125 -1.30 5.64 -16.25
C VAL A 125 -1.97 5.24 -17.56
N HIS A 126 -1.32 4.37 -18.34
CA HIS A 126 -1.88 3.89 -19.61
C HIS A 126 -3.25 3.20 -19.39
N GLU A 127 -4.21 3.45 -20.28
CA GLU A 127 -5.61 2.99 -20.11
C GLU A 127 -5.76 1.48 -19.96
N SER A 128 -4.87 0.69 -20.58
CA SER A 128 -4.89 -0.78 -20.43
C SER A 128 -4.66 -1.25 -18.99
N LEU A 129 -4.08 -0.39 -18.13
CA LEU A 129 -3.84 -0.65 -16.72
C LEU A 129 -4.96 -0.12 -15.81
N HIS A 130 -5.94 0.60 -16.34
CA HIS A 130 -7.04 1.12 -15.53
C HIS A 130 -7.83 0.04 -14.78
N PRO A 131 -8.11 -1.16 -15.34
CA PRO A 131 -8.76 -2.22 -14.57
C PRO A 131 -7.98 -2.68 -13.34
N LEU A 132 -6.64 -2.62 -13.42
CA LEU A 132 -5.77 -2.90 -12.28
C LEU A 132 -5.74 -1.72 -11.30
N ALA A 133 -5.69 -0.49 -11.81
CA ALA A 133 -5.69 0.74 -11.03
C ALA A 133 -7.00 0.94 -10.25
N GLU A 134 -8.14 0.48 -10.78
CA GLU A 134 -9.44 0.51 -10.09
C GLU A 134 -9.41 -0.20 -8.74
N ARG A 135 -8.65 -1.30 -8.60
CA ARG A 135 -8.50 -2.02 -7.34
C ARG A 135 -7.87 -1.14 -6.27
N SER A 136 -6.75 -0.49 -6.61
CA SER A 136 -6.08 0.44 -5.69
C SER A 136 -6.89 1.72 -5.47
N LEU A 137 -7.64 2.19 -6.47
CA LEU A 137 -8.58 3.31 -6.31
C LEU A 137 -9.65 2.97 -5.28
N LEU A 138 -10.25 1.77 -5.37
CA LEU A 138 -11.25 1.31 -4.42
C LEU A 138 -10.66 1.25 -3.00
N ALA A 139 -9.42 0.77 -2.84
CA ALA A 139 -8.74 0.75 -1.55
C ALA A 139 -8.56 2.16 -0.95
N HIS A 140 -8.21 3.16 -1.76
CA HIS A 140 -8.17 4.56 -1.32
C HIS A 140 -9.55 5.11 -0.94
N LEU A 141 -10.57 4.79 -1.71
CA LEU A 141 -11.95 5.25 -1.45
C LEU A 141 -12.50 4.65 -0.15
N ILE A 142 -12.24 3.37 0.10
CA ILE A 142 -12.62 2.71 1.36
C ILE A 142 -11.92 3.40 2.54
N LYS A 143 -10.60 3.61 2.45
CA LYS A 143 -9.85 4.33 3.49
C LYS A 143 -10.40 5.74 3.72
N LEU A 144 -10.69 6.49 2.67
CA LEU A 144 -11.33 7.82 2.80
C LEU A 144 -12.72 7.74 3.44
N GLY A 145 -13.44 6.63 3.25
CA GLY A 145 -14.68 6.34 3.95
C GLY A 145 -14.47 6.12 5.45
N ASP A 146 -13.48 5.31 5.82
CA ASP A 146 -13.10 5.06 7.22
C ASP A 146 -12.65 6.36 7.91
N ASP A 147 -11.95 7.23 7.20
CA ASP A 147 -11.53 8.55 7.64
C ASP A 147 -12.70 9.58 7.67
N LYS A 148 -13.91 9.19 7.27
CA LYS A 148 -15.12 10.04 7.18
C LYS A 148 -14.96 11.23 6.21
N LEU A 149 -14.16 11.06 5.18
CA LEU A 149 -13.92 12.06 4.13
C LEU A 149 -14.70 11.76 2.84
N ALA A 150 -15.10 10.50 2.63
CA ALA A 150 -15.90 10.07 1.50
C ALA A 150 -16.97 9.07 1.93
N GLN A 151 -18.01 8.91 1.12
CA GLN A 151 -19.02 7.89 1.33
C GLN A 151 -19.49 7.28 0.01
N ASN A 152 -19.88 6.02 0.08
CA ASN A 152 -20.50 5.29 -1.02
C ASN A 152 -22.01 5.20 -0.82
N SER A 153 -22.78 5.38 -1.89
CA SER A 153 -24.21 5.12 -1.95
C SER A 153 -24.57 4.64 -3.35
N ASN A 154 -25.12 3.44 -3.46
CA ASN A 154 -25.52 2.82 -4.74
C ASN A 154 -24.38 2.81 -5.77
N ASP A 155 -23.22 2.30 -5.38
CA ASP A 155 -21.98 2.22 -6.18
C ASP A 155 -21.45 3.58 -6.68
N ARG A 156 -21.83 4.66 -6.02
CA ARG A 156 -21.37 6.00 -6.31
C ARG A 156 -20.70 6.62 -5.09
N TRP A 157 -19.59 7.27 -5.34
CA TRP A 157 -18.76 7.90 -4.32
C TRP A 157 -18.91 9.42 -4.33
N LYS A 158 -18.91 10.01 -3.15
CA LYS A 158 -18.91 11.47 -2.97
C LYS A 158 -18.15 11.85 -1.71
N VAL A 159 -17.69 13.10 -1.65
CA VAL A 159 -17.09 13.68 -0.43
C VAL A 159 -18.18 13.86 0.64
N ILE A 160 -17.82 13.65 1.90
CA ILE A 160 -18.64 14.03 3.05
C ILE A 160 -18.33 15.51 3.34
N ASN A 161 -19.37 16.34 3.41
CA ASN A 161 -19.26 17.77 3.72
C ASN A 161 -19.18 17.98 5.23
#